data_359d23e9f78ebdeaab5795c52f11c58d
#
_entry.id   359d23e9f78ebdeaab5795c52f11c58d
#
_cell.length_a   1.000
_cell.length_b   1.000
_cell.length_c   1.000
_cell.angle_alpha   90.00
_cell.angle_beta   90.00
_cell.angle_gamma   90.00
#
_symmetry.space_group_name_H-M   'P 1'
#
loop_
_entity.id
_entity.type
_entity.pdbx_description
1 polymer ?
#
loop_
_entity_poly.entity_id
_entity_poly.type
_entity_poly.pdbx_seq_one_letter_code
_entity_poly.pdbx_strand_id
1 'polypeptide(L)'
;MEIIATLPFLKSAKSLAKKYKSFNEDYKELIKELIANPKMGIDLGEGYRKVRMSISSKGKGKSGGSRVITLDMVERNGNLYLLYIYDKSETDNIVLSVIKSLVSEMNLFANDDQVEKNGQDI
;
A
#
# COMPACT_ATOMS: atom_id res chain seq x y z
N MET A 1 16.30 -3.07 2.27
CA MET A 1 15.03 -2.83 1.55
C MET A 1 14.37 -1.59 2.10
N GLU A 2 13.90 -0.73 1.24
CA GLU A 2 13.06 0.40 1.66
C GLU A 2 11.62 0.17 1.23
N ILE A 3 10.68 0.62 2.05
CA ILE A 3 9.26 0.65 1.72
C ILE A 3 8.90 2.08 1.37
N ILE A 4 8.39 2.28 0.16
CA ILE A 4 8.14 3.61 -0.38
C ILE A 4 6.66 3.77 -0.67
N ALA A 5 6.02 4.73 0.04
CA ALA A 5 4.62 5.08 -0.20
C ALA A 5 4.57 6.11 -1.33
N THR A 6 4.02 5.72 -2.47
CA THR A 6 3.93 6.59 -3.64
C THR A 6 2.85 7.65 -3.46
N LEU A 7 2.86 8.67 -4.30
CA LEU A 7 1.87 9.75 -4.21
C LEU A 7 0.42 9.25 -4.33
N PRO A 8 0.08 8.36 -5.26
CA PRO A 8 -1.28 7.81 -5.29
C PRO A 8 -1.66 7.07 -4.01
N PHE A 9 -0.71 6.34 -3.40
CA PHE A 9 -0.96 5.70 -2.11
C PHE A 9 -1.24 6.75 -1.03
N LEU A 10 -0.39 7.77 -0.94
CA LEU A 10 -0.55 8.81 0.08
C LEU A 10 -1.90 9.52 -0.04
N LYS A 11 -2.34 9.81 -1.26
CA LYS A 11 -3.65 10.45 -1.47
C LYS A 11 -4.79 9.56 -1.03
N SER A 12 -4.77 8.28 -1.41
CA SER A 12 -5.81 7.35 -1.00
C SER A 12 -5.77 7.06 0.50
N ALA A 13 -4.58 6.99 1.09
CA ALA A 13 -4.40 6.75 2.52
C ALA A 13 -4.94 7.90 3.37
N LYS A 14 -4.75 9.15 2.93
CA LYS A 14 -5.25 10.31 3.67
C LYS A 14 -6.75 10.28 3.86
N SER A 15 -7.50 9.83 2.86
CA SER A 15 -8.95 9.70 2.98
C SER A 15 -9.33 8.71 4.07
N LEU A 16 -8.63 7.59 4.17
CA LEU A 16 -8.89 6.59 5.19
C LEU A 16 -8.43 7.05 6.57
N ALA A 17 -7.32 7.77 6.64
CA ALA A 17 -6.81 8.30 7.92
C ALA A 17 -7.79 9.31 8.53
N LYS A 18 -8.48 10.10 7.70
CA LYS A 18 -9.52 11.02 8.18
C LYS A 18 -10.74 10.29 8.70
N LYS A 19 -11.08 9.17 8.09
CA LYS A 19 -12.29 8.41 8.41
C LYS A 19 -12.09 7.48 9.60
N TYR A 20 -10.91 6.91 9.75
CA TYR A 20 -10.64 5.89 10.77
C TYR A 20 -9.50 6.32 11.67
N LYS A 21 -9.81 6.56 12.94
CA LYS A 21 -8.83 7.08 13.92
C LYS A 21 -7.66 6.12 14.19
N SER A 22 -7.83 4.82 13.95
CA SER A 22 -6.78 3.84 14.16
C SER A 22 -5.84 3.70 12.96
N PHE A 23 -6.10 4.41 11.86
CA PHE A 23 -5.41 4.18 10.59
C PHE A 23 -3.88 4.22 10.72
N ASN A 24 -3.32 5.23 11.37
CA ASN A 24 -1.86 5.35 11.43
C ASN A 24 -1.23 4.21 12.23
N GLU A 25 -1.87 3.75 13.30
CA GLU A 25 -1.37 2.58 14.05
C GLU A 25 -1.46 1.31 13.22
N ASP A 26 -2.57 1.13 12.50
CA ASP A 26 -2.74 -0.03 11.61
C ASP A 26 -1.72 -0.01 10.47
N TYR A 27 -1.44 1.17 9.94
CA TYR A 27 -0.43 1.34 8.90
C TYR A 27 0.97 0.97 9.41
N LYS A 28 1.33 1.42 10.61
CA LYS A 28 2.62 1.06 11.21
C LYS A 28 2.76 -0.45 11.38
N GLU A 29 1.69 -1.12 11.77
CA GLU A 29 1.69 -2.57 11.90
C GLU A 29 1.88 -3.25 10.53
N LEU A 30 1.22 -2.75 9.48
CA LEU A 30 1.41 -3.25 8.13
C LEU A 30 2.87 -3.13 7.70
N ILE A 31 3.51 -1.99 7.98
CA ILE A 31 4.92 -1.78 7.61
C ILE A 31 5.80 -2.83 8.28
N LYS A 32 5.56 -3.13 9.57
CA LYS A 32 6.32 -4.18 10.28
C LYS A 32 6.14 -5.54 9.61
N GLU A 33 4.91 -5.87 9.22
CA GLU A 33 4.63 -7.13 8.54
C GLU A 33 5.34 -7.20 7.18
N LEU A 34 5.33 -6.13 6.42
CA LEU A 34 5.99 -6.07 5.12
C LEU A 34 7.52 -6.12 5.22
N ILE A 35 8.10 -5.52 6.25
CA ILE A 35 9.53 -5.65 6.50
C ILE A 35 9.90 -7.12 6.75
N ALA A 36 9.09 -7.82 7.53
CA ALA A 36 9.31 -9.23 7.82
C ALA A 36 9.05 -10.12 6.60
N ASN A 37 8.07 -9.76 5.77
CA ASN A 37 7.70 -10.55 4.59
C ASN A 37 7.22 -9.64 3.46
N PRO A 38 8.13 -9.11 2.63
CA PRO A 38 7.76 -8.22 1.54
C PRO A 38 6.93 -8.91 0.44
N LYS A 39 6.88 -10.23 0.44
CA LYS A 39 6.11 -11.01 -0.54
C LYS A 39 4.75 -11.46 -0.03
N MET A 40 4.29 -10.90 1.09
CA MET A 40 2.95 -11.23 1.59
C MET A 40 1.86 -10.72 0.65
N GLY A 41 0.69 -11.39 0.74
CA GLY A 41 -0.47 -11.02 -0.04
C GLY A 41 -0.72 -11.91 -1.23
N ILE A 42 -1.72 -11.55 -2.02
CA ILE A 42 -2.11 -12.30 -3.22
C ILE A 42 -1.30 -11.80 -4.40
N ASP A 43 -0.61 -12.71 -5.08
CA ASP A 43 0.18 -12.39 -6.27
C ASP A 43 -0.75 -12.02 -7.43
N LEU A 44 -0.58 -10.83 -7.96
CA LEU A 44 -1.35 -10.33 -9.11
C LEU A 44 -0.55 -10.40 -10.42
N GLY A 45 0.68 -10.90 -10.36
CA GLY A 45 1.58 -10.96 -11.51
C GLY A 45 2.49 -9.75 -11.62
N GLU A 46 3.63 -9.92 -12.26
CA GLU A 46 4.59 -8.86 -12.57
C GLU A 46 5.10 -8.09 -11.34
N GLY A 47 5.12 -8.74 -10.17
CA GLY A 47 5.57 -8.11 -8.93
C GLY A 47 4.48 -7.40 -8.15
N TYR A 48 3.27 -7.29 -8.70
CA TYR A 48 2.14 -6.68 -7.99
C TYR A 48 1.52 -7.67 -7.02
N ARG A 49 1.12 -7.17 -5.84
CA ARG A 49 0.41 -7.96 -4.84
C ARG A 49 -0.70 -7.16 -4.20
N LYS A 50 -1.69 -7.88 -3.71
CA LYS A 50 -2.80 -7.29 -2.95
C LYS A 50 -2.70 -7.78 -1.51
N VAL A 51 -2.52 -6.84 -0.58
CA VAL A 51 -2.27 -7.11 0.83
C VAL A 51 -3.44 -6.63 1.67
N ARG A 52 -3.87 -7.45 2.61
CA ARG A 52 -4.90 -7.06 3.57
C ARG A 52 -4.28 -6.25 4.68
N MET A 53 -4.93 -5.15 5.07
CA MET A 53 -4.56 -4.36 6.23
C MET A 53 -5.79 -4.16 7.11
N SER A 54 -5.69 -4.56 8.37
CA SER A 54 -6.76 -4.33 9.34
C SER A 54 -6.97 -2.84 9.54
N ILE A 55 -8.22 -2.44 9.77
CA ILE A 55 -8.54 -1.12 10.31
C ILE A 55 -9.20 -1.38 11.66
N SER A 56 -8.42 -1.26 12.74
CA SER A 56 -8.84 -1.70 14.08
C SER A 56 -10.12 -1.01 14.53
N SER A 57 -10.29 0.27 14.22
CA SER A 57 -11.51 1.01 14.60
C SER A 57 -12.76 0.54 13.88
N LYS A 58 -12.66 -0.26 12.80
CA LYS A 58 -13.81 -0.90 12.19
C LYS A 58 -14.28 -2.15 12.94
N GLY A 59 -13.37 -2.81 13.67
CA GLY A 59 -13.69 -4.02 14.41
C GLY A 59 -13.89 -5.27 13.57
N LYS A 60 -13.46 -5.29 12.31
CA LYS A 60 -13.72 -6.41 11.40
C LYS A 60 -12.48 -7.22 11.02
N GLY A 61 -11.34 -6.95 11.64
CA GLY A 61 -10.10 -7.63 11.34
C GLY A 61 -9.62 -7.38 9.90
N LYS A 62 -8.68 -8.21 9.44
CA LYS A 62 -8.07 -8.03 8.11
C LYS A 62 -9.06 -8.24 6.97
N SER A 63 -10.00 -9.17 7.12
CA SER A 63 -10.95 -9.48 6.05
C SER A 63 -11.90 -8.34 5.75
N GLY A 64 -12.23 -7.53 6.75
CA GLY A 64 -13.15 -6.41 6.61
C GLY A 64 -12.48 -5.04 6.58
N GLY A 65 -11.15 -4.98 6.62
CA GLY A 65 -10.42 -3.73 6.67
C GLY A 65 -10.19 -3.09 5.30
N SER A 66 -8.94 -2.93 4.94
CA SER A 66 -8.56 -2.33 3.66
C SER A 66 -7.68 -3.27 2.86
N ARG A 67 -7.44 -2.90 1.61
CA ARG A 67 -6.53 -3.60 0.70
C ARG A 67 -5.48 -2.63 0.19
N VAL A 68 -4.23 -3.08 0.21
CA VAL A 68 -3.09 -2.29 -0.29
C VAL A 68 -2.51 -3.00 -1.49
N ILE A 69 -2.30 -2.26 -2.57
CA ILE A 69 -1.60 -2.79 -3.74
C ILE A 69 -0.13 -2.42 -3.60
N THR A 70 0.72 -3.44 -3.66
CA THR A 70 2.17 -3.27 -3.60
C THR A 70 2.83 -3.64 -4.94
N LEU A 71 4.01 -3.10 -5.17
CA LEU A 71 4.88 -3.51 -6.28
C LEU A 71 6.24 -3.86 -5.71
N ASP A 72 6.60 -5.11 -5.86
CA ASP A 72 7.86 -5.65 -5.33
C ASP A 72 8.97 -5.48 -6.36
N MET A 73 9.87 -4.56 -6.08
CA MET A 73 11.06 -4.30 -6.89
C MET A 73 12.34 -4.55 -6.09
N VAL A 74 12.25 -5.33 -5.00
CA VAL A 74 13.34 -5.50 -4.06
C VAL A 74 14.61 -6.03 -4.74
N GLU A 75 14.47 -7.00 -5.64
CA GLU A 75 15.60 -7.57 -6.34
C GLU A 75 16.19 -6.63 -7.41
N ARG A 76 15.40 -5.71 -7.95
CA ARG A 76 15.85 -4.80 -9.01
C ARG A 76 16.45 -3.52 -8.48
N ASN A 77 15.81 -2.89 -7.49
CA ASN A 77 16.28 -1.59 -6.97
C ASN A 77 16.24 -1.49 -5.45
N GLY A 78 15.92 -2.58 -4.75
CA GLY A 78 15.92 -2.60 -3.30
C GLY A 78 14.63 -2.09 -2.66
N ASN A 79 13.59 -1.81 -3.42
CA ASN A 79 12.40 -1.15 -2.92
C ASN A 79 11.13 -1.98 -3.04
N LEU A 80 10.26 -1.82 -2.05
CA LEU A 80 8.87 -2.27 -2.10
C LEU A 80 7.99 -1.03 -2.13
N TYR A 81 7.18 -0.89 -3.18
CA TYR A 81 6.33 0.29 -3.36
C TYR A 81 4.92 0.01 -2.89
N LEU A 82 4.34 0.97 -2.15
CA LEU A 82 2.91 0.99 -1.84
C LEU A 82 2.25 1.89 -2.87
N LEU A 83 1.34 1.33 -3.67
CA LEU A 83 0.80 2.03 -4.82
C LEU A 83 -0.56 2.63 -4.58
N TYR A 84 -1.41 1.93 -3.83
CA TYR A 84 -2.78 2.36 -3.62
C TYR A 84 -3.39 1.62 -2.44
N ILE A 85 -4.34 2.26 -1.76
CA ILE A 85 -5.10 1.61 -0.69
C ILE A 85 -6.58 1.94 -0.86
N TYR A 86 -7.45 0.98 -0.58
CA TYR A 86 -8.88 1.19 -0.61
C TYR A 86 -9.58 0.44 0.51
N ASP A 87 -10.70 1.01 0.96
CA ASP A 87 -11.57 0.39 1.96
C ASP A 87 -12.38 -0.71 1.28
N LYS A 88 -12.29 -1.93 1.78
CA LYS A 88 -13.01 -3.05 1.20
C LYS A 88 -14.52 -2.84 1.20
N SER A 89 -15.06 -2.09 2.17
CA SER A 89 -16.50 -1.83 2.23
C SER A 89 -16.98 -0.88 1.15
N GLU A 90 -16.09 -0.07 0.58
CA GLU A 90 -16.43 0.90 -0.46
C GLU A 90 -16.26 0.36 -1.86
N THR A 91 -15.32 -0.61 -2.02
CA THR A 91 -15.13 -1.28 -3.30
C THR A 91 -14.61 -2.69 -3.05
N ASP A 92 -15.10 -3.64 -3.83
CA ASP A 92 -14.68 -5.05 -3.68
C ASP A 92 -13.33 -5.31 -4.31
N ASN A 93 -12.98 -4.52 -5.32
CA ASN A 93 -11.77 -4.78 -6.07
C ASN A 93 -11.31 -3.51 -6.77
N ILE A 94 -10.05 -3.49 -7.17
CA ILE A 94 -9.50 -2.41 -7.97
C ILE A 94 -8.95 -2.97 -9.27
N VAL A 95 -9.13 -2.22 -10.35
CA VAL A 95 -8.67 -2.66 -11.68
C VAL A 95 -7.16 -2.47 -11.78
N LEU A 96 -6.43 -3.57 -11.92
CA LEU A 96 -4.98 -3.55 -11.94
C LEU A 96 -4.43 -2.68 -13.08
N SER A 97 -5.12 -2.62 -14.22
CA SER A 97 -4.68 -1.78 -15.34
C SER A 97 -4.61 -0.30 -14.97
N VAL A 98 -5.52 0.17 -14.11
CA VAL A 98 -5.49 1.54 -13.61
C VAL A 98 -4.25 1.76 -12.75
N ILE A 99 -3.94 0.80 -11.88
CA ILE A 99 -2.75 0.88 -11.04
C ILE A 99 -1.48 0.88 -11.89
N LYS A 100 -1.41 0.05 -12.91
CA LYS A 100 -0.25 0.01 -13.81
C LYS A 100 -0.08 1.32 -14.57
N SER A 101 -1.17 1.97 -14.97
CA SER A 101 -1.10 3.29 -15.59
C SER A 101 -0.52 4.34 -14.64
N LEU A 102 -0.92 4.30 -13.36
CA LEU A 102 -0.35 5.21 -12.35
C LEU A 102 1.15 4.98 -12.18
N VAL A 103 1.58 3.73 -12.17
CA VAL A 103 3.00 3.38 -12.04
C VAL A 103 3.81 3.91 -13.22
N SER A 104 3.31 3.75 -14.44
CA SER A 104 4.04 4.22 -15.63
C SER A 104 4.22 5.74 -15.65
N GLU A 105 3.29 6.48 -15.05
CA GLU A 105 3.39 7.93 -14.95
C GLU A 105 4.37 8.39 -13.87
N MET A 106 4.70 7.55 -12.91
CA MET A 106 5.49 7.94 -11.75
C MET A 106 7.00 7.88 -11.92
N ASN A 107 7.50 7.18 -12.94
CA ASN A 107 8.94 6.99 -13.14
C ASN A 107 9.66 6.56 -11.84
N LEU A 108 9.26 5.40 -11.30
CA LEU A 108 9.74 4.92 -10.00
C LEU A 108 11.24 4.68 -9.91
N PHE A 109 11.92 4.58 -11.04
CA PHE A 109 13.34 4.25 -11.07
C PHE A 109 14.25 5.46 -10.99
N ALA A 110 13.74 6.66 -11.24
CA ALA A 110 14.55 7.86 -11.39
C ALA A 110 14.31 8.91 -10.32
N ASN A 111 13.15 8.89 -9.66
CA ASN A 111 12.76 9.99 -8.79
C ASN A 111 11.84 9.52 -7.68
N ASP A 112 12.28 9.71 -6.43
CA ASP A 112 11.48 9.39 -5.26
C ASP A 112 11.10 10.63 -4.43
N ASP A 113 11.23 11.82 -4.99
CA ASP A 113 10.94 13.08 -4.30
C ASP A 113 9.48 13.21 -3.87
N GLN A 114 8.60 12.43 -4.50
CA GLN A 114 7.16 12.52 -4.28
C GLN A 114 6.65 11.39 -3.39
N VAL A 115 7.53 10.75 -2.61
CA VAL A 115 7.19 9.57 -1.85
C VAL A 115 7.54 9.76 -0.39
N GLU A 116 6.82 9.03 0.47
CA GLU A 116 7.10 8.90 1.89
C GLU A 116 7.75 7.53 2.10
N LYS A 117 8.70 7.44 3.02
CA LYS A 117 9.46 6.21 3.23
C LYS A 117 9.26 5.64 4.62
N ASN A 118 9.21 4.29 4.67
CA ASN A 118 9.35 3.51 5.90
C ASN A 118 8.32 3.79 6.99
N GLY A 119 7.10 4.14 6.59
CA GLY A 119 5.97 4.10 7.50
C GLY A 119 5.79 5.31 8.39
N GLN A 120 6.22 6.48 7.95
CA GLN A 120 5.88 7.70 8.66
C GLN A 120 4.37 7.94 8.63
N ASP A 121 3.85 8.67 9.61
CA ASP A 121 2.41 8.96 9.69
C ASP A 121 1.91 9.65 8.43
N ILE A 122 0.70 9.28 8.06
CA ILE A 122 0.05 9.80 6.87
C ILE A 122 -0.57 11.22 7.13
#